data_f942832065335181d54c0c21698e2cab
#
_entry.id   f942832065335181d54c0c21698e2cab
#
_cell.length_a   1.000
_cell.length_b   1.000
_cell.length_c   1.000
_cell.angle_alpha   90.00
_cell.angle_beta   90.00
_cell.angle_gamma   90.00
#
_symmetry.space_group_name_H-M   'P 1'
#
loop_
_entity.id
_entity.type
_entity.pdbx_description
1 polymer ?
#
loop_
_entity_poly.entity_id
_entity_poly.type
_entity_poly.pdbx_seq_one_letter_code
_entity_poly.pdbx_strand_id
1 'polypeptide(L)'
;MALKVTNPDGKTWYGAKVEVDLVLKKGTYNFNNFTPAGYGLTITGEISGGDGGSPATNTISISNLSKAHEDLFKTKEHIVVKAGGYDMFGIIGEGNITKVSPEARDGEDHSISITFVAGKDYSKNKKIYNTYSGAKTVKHSYKTSAGKTITWTTSKKKNINIRFKKGVKAKTIIQRIARESGIPIAVLHLKKNKVYKHGYTLTKKPEAAIKAIVKDCGSKFQYRIDDIVIDYDEKLKLWQTHLYLTLKDGLVNMPTINDEDGKKATWTVVTYLNPLVANGSVFYVAENIKSLVRVKNYTHSLDDMQTSCEVEMV
;
A
#
# COMPACT_ATOMS: atom_id res chain seq x y z
N MET A 1 -8.74 -24.04 17.73
CA MET A 1 -8.10 -23.60 18.99
C MET A 1 -8.22 -22.09 19.02
N ALA A 2 -9.05 -21.51 19.88
CA ALA A 2 -9.20 -20.06 20.01
C ALA A 2 -7.87 -19.51 20.54
N LEU A 3 -7.22 -18.66 19.75
CA LEU A 3 -6.04 -17.94 20.18
C LEU A 3 -6.52 -16.85 21.15
N LYS A 4 -6.33 -17.10 22.43
CA LYS A 4 -6.60 -16.14 23.48
C LYS A 4 -5.44 -15.16 23.49
N VAL A 5 -5.59 -13.99 22.87
CA VAL A 5 -4.73 -12.86 23.17
C VAL A 5 -5.28 -12.20 24.42
N THR A 6 -4.72 -12.60 25.51
CA THR A 6 -4.81 -11.80 26.73
C THR A 6 -3.95 -10.58 26.51
N ASN A 7 -4.58 -9.44 26.44
CA ASN A 7 -3.93 -8.19 26.76
C ASN A 7 -3.43 -8.32 28.21
N PRO A 8 -2.13 -8.32 28.48
CA PRO A 8 -1.63 -8.73 29.80
C PRO A 8 -2.16 -7.89 30.95
N ASP A 9 -2.60 -6.64 30.70
CA ASP A 9 -2.91 -5.71 31.76
C ASP A 9 -4.17 -4.85 31.60
N GLY A 10 -4.99 -5.05 30.56
CA GLY A 10 -6.21 -4.24 30.34
C GLY A 10 -5.96 -2.72 30.19
N LYS A 11 -4.74 -2.32 29.86
CA LYS A 11 -4.30 -0.91 29.80
C LYS A 11 -3.97 -0.43 28.38
N THR A 12 -4.20 -1.22 27.39
CA THR A 12 -3.65 -1.08 26.03
C THR A 12 -4.18 0.12 25.26
N TRP A 13 -5.32 0.65 25.64
CA TRP A 13 -6.04 1.65 24.86
C TRP A 13 -5.90 3.07 25.36
N TYR A 14 -5.16 3.29 26.44
CA TYR A 14 -4.93 4.62 27.00
C TYR A 14 -3.70 5.28 26.39
N GLY A 15 -3.75 6.60 26.24
CA GLY A 15 -2.66 7.41 25.73
C GLY A 15 -2.55 7.37 24.21
N ALA A 16 -3.44 8.11 23.55
CA ALA A 16 -3.42 8.30 22.12
C ALA A 16 -2.08 8.87 21.65
N LYS A 17 -1.34 8.10 20.87
CA LYS A 17 -0.04 8.48 20.31
C LYS A 17 -0.14 8.52 18.80
N VAL A 18 0.32 9.62 18.23
CA VAL A 18 0.50 9.77 16.79
C VAL A 18 1.92 10.27 16.53
N GLU A 19 2.57 9.66 15.58
CA GLU A 19 3.92 9.99 15.15
C GLU A 19 3.99 10.00 13.62
N VAL A 20 4.61 11.01 13.09
CA VAL A 20 4.86 11.16 11.66
C VAL A 20 6.36 11.28 11.43
N ASP A 21 6.94 10.32 10.76
CA ASP A 21 8.33 10.36 10.33
C ASP A 21 8.40 10.84 8.88
N LEU A 22 9.09 11.95 8.67
CA LEU A 22 9.44 12.45 7.34
C LEU A 22 10.88 12.01 7.01
N VAL A 23 10.99 11.10 6.03
CA VAL A 23 12.28 10.52 5.64
C VAL A 23 12.89 11.31 4.49
N LEU A 24 13.93 12.06 4.78
CA LEU A 24 14.68 12.86 3.82
C LEU A 24 16.06 12.24 3.56
N LYS A 25 16.70 12.62 2.46
CA LYS A 25 18.08 12.19 2.15
C LYS A 25 19.10 12.53 3.23
N LYS A 26 18.84 13.57 4.05
CA LYS A 26 19.72 14.06 5.12
C LYS A 26 19.44 13.44 6.49
N GLY A 27 18.38 12.66 6.62
CA GLY A 27 17.92 12.06 7.88
C GLY A 27 16.41 12.07 8.01
N THR A 28 15.92 11.49 9.09
CA THR A 28 14.50 11.43 9.41
C THR A 28 14.14 12.51 10.42
N TYR A 29 13.07 13.23 10.15
CA TYR A 29 12.44 14.18 11.06
C TYR A 29 11.21 13.53 11.67
N ASN A 30 11.10 13.58 12.99
CA ASN A 30 10.02 13.00 13.76
C ASN A 30 9.11 14.08 14.30
N PHE A 31 7.82 13.99 13.98
CA PHE A 31 6.75 14.84 14.48
C PHE A 31 5.78 13.98 15.27
N ASN A 32 5.50 14.32 16.51
CA ASN A 32 4.64 13.52 17.38
C ASN A 32 3.88 14.38 18.37
N ASN A 33 2.81 13.84 18.95
CA ASN A 33 1.95 14.54 19.92
C ASN A 33 2.19 14.16 21.40
N PHE A 34 3.21 13.36 21.70
CA PHE A 34 3.36 12.72 23.01
C PHE A 34 4.72 12.93 23.70
N THR A 35 5.69 13.54 23.04
CA THR A 35 6.96 13.94 23.67
C THR A 35 6.95 15.42 24.02
N PRO A 36 7.79 15.89 24.97
CA PRO A 36 7.86 17.31 25.29
C PRO A 36 8.13 18.22 24.09
N ALA A 37 8.93 17.74 23.12
CA ALA A 37 9.20 18.47 21.87
C ALA A 37 8.01 18.50 20.91
N GLY A 38 7.06 17.59 21.06
CA GLY A 38 5.86 17.46 20.22
C GLY A 38 4.59 18.02 20.89
N TYR A 39 4.66 18.47 22.13
CA TYR A 39 3.49 19.05 22.77
C TYR A 39 3.01 20.30 22.02
N GLY A 40 1.71 20.35 21.76
CA GLY A 40 1.08 21.40 20.98
C GLY A 40 0.92 21.05 19.49
N LEU A 41 1.53 19.96 18.99
CA LEU A 41 1.20 19.44 17.66
C LEU A 41 -0.13 18.70 17.71
N THR A 42 -1.05 19.08 16.85
CA THR A 42 -2.27 18.32 16.58
C THR A 42 -2.10 17.63 15.25
N ILE A 43 -2.18 16.29 15.25
CA ILE A 43 -2.05 15.47 14.07
C ILE A 43 -3.38 14.74 13.86
N THR A 44 -4.07 15.05 12.76
CA THR A 44 -5.41 14.57 12.44
C THR A 44 -5.43 13.94 11.06
N GLY A 45 -6.55 13.30 10.70
CA GLY A 45 -6.78 12.75 9.38
C GLY A 45 -7.11 11.27 9.36
N GLU A 46 -7.19 10.74 8.14
CA GLU A 46 -7.61 9.37 7.92
C GLU A 46 -6.60 8.60 7.07
N ILE A 47 -6.36 7.35 7.47
CA ILE A 47 -5.53 6.40 6.74
C ILE A 47 -6.32 5.16 6.41
N SER A 48 -6.54 4.93 5.13
CA SER A 48 -7.38 3.86 4.62
C SER A 48 -6.62 2.90 3.71
N GLY A 49 -7.16 1.71 3.58
CA GLY A 49 -6.70 0.70 2.64
C GLY A 49 -7.78 -0.34 2.38
N GLY A 50 -7.59 -1.13 1.33
CA GLY A 50 -8.58 -2.13 0.97
C GLY A 50 -8.16 -3.06 -0.16
N ASP A 51 -9.05 -4.00 -0.46
CA ASP A 51 -8.85 -5.06 -1.46
C ASP A 51 -8.83 -4.55 -2.93
N GLY A 52 -8.93 -3.24 -3.15
CA GLY A 52 -9.12 -2.63 -4.48
C GLY A 52 -7.95 -2.80 -5.46
N GLY A 53 -6.83 -3.39 -5.03
CA GLY A 53 -5.67 -3.63 -5.91
C GLY A 53 -4.98 -2.36 -6.41
N SER A 54 -5.33 -1.19 -5.89
CA SER A 54 -4.66 0.10 -6.13
C SER A 54 -4.17 0.66 -4.79
N PRO A 55 -3.04 1.37 -4.78
CA PRO A 55 -2.58 2.00 -3.55
C PRO A 55 -3.59 3.05 -3.08
N ALA A 56 -3.83 3.10 -1.78
CA ALA A 56 -4.71 4.09 -1.18
C ALA A 56 -4.06 5.47 -1.19
N THR A 57 -4.89 6.50 -1.33
CA THR A 57 -4.47 7.89 -1.15
C THR A 57 -4.97 8.35 0.20
N ASN A 58 -4.06 8.77 1.05
CA ASN A 58 -4.30 9.14 2.43
C ASN A 58 -3.94 10.61 2.65
N THR A 59 -4.62 11.25 3.59
CA THR A 59 -4.38 12.66 3.93
C THR A 59 -4.33 12.81 5.45
N ILE A 60 -3.30 13.51 5.91
CA ILE A 60 -3.16 13.92 7.31
C ILE A 60 -2.95 15.42 7.37
N SER A 61 -3.34 16.02 8.47
CA SER A 61 -3.08 17.42 8.81
C SER A 61 -2.22 17.53 10.06
N ILE A 62 -1.27 18.43 10.03
CA ILE A 62 -0.42 18.73 11.20
C ILE A 62 -0.54 20.23 11.49
N SER A 63 -1.01 20.57 12.71
CA SER A 63 -1.14 21.94 13.16
C SER A 63 0.09 22.36 13.98
N ASN A 64 0.29 23.69 14.05
CA ASN A 64 1.29 24.33 14.90
C ASN A 64 2.76 23.99 14.56
N LEU A 65 3.03 23.65 13.29
CA LEU A 65 4.41 23.52 12.82
C LEU A 65 5.07 24.89 12.66
N SER A 66 6.35 24.99 12.99
CA SER A 66 7.13 26.15 12.59
C SER A 66 7.29 26.19 11.06
N LYS A 67 7.40 27.40 10.47
CA LYS A 67 7.59 27.55 9.04
C LYS A 67 8.78 26.75 8.49
N ALA A 68 9.85 26.65 9.26
CA ALA A 68 11.02 25.87 8.89
C ALA A 68 10.71 24.38 8.79
N HIS A 69 9.82 23.86 9.65
CA HIS A 69 9.38 22.46 9.60
C HIS A 69 8.34 22.21 8.51
N GLU A 70 7.43 23.14 8.26
CA GLU A 70 6.50 23.03 7.12
C GLU A 70 7.23 22.89 5.79
N ASP A 71 8.28 23.70 5.58
CA ASP A 71 9.07 23.74 4.35
C ASP A 71 9.87 22.44 4.08
N LEU A 72 9.95 21.55 5.07
CA LEU A 72 10.54 20.21 4.89
C LEU A 72 9.61 19.29 4.09
N PHE A 73 8.28 19.42 4.25
CA PHE A 73 7.33 18.58 3.56
C PHE A 73 7.24 18.95 2.08
N LYS A 74 7.72 18.04 1.23
CA LYS A 74 7.74 18.22 -0.24
C LYS A 74 7.21 16.98 -0.93
N THR A 75 6.66 17.19 -2.13
CA THR A 75 6.25 16.08 -2.98
C THR A 75 7.41 15.14 -3.30
N LYS A 76 7.15 13.83 -3.32
CA LYS A 76 8.09 12.71 -3.52
C LYS A 76 8.95 12.35 -2.29
N GLU A 77 8.93 13.13 -1.22
CA GLU A 77 9.52 12.68 0.04
C GLU A 77 8.69 11.55 0.63
N HIS A 78 9.35 10.70 1.43
CA HIS A 78 8.75 9.53 2.03
C HIS A 78 8.24 9.86 3.43
N ILE A 79 7.03 9.39 3.74
CA ILE A 79 6.36 9.63 5.01
C ILE A 79 5.92 8.29 5.62
N VAL A 80 6.09 8.15 6.93
CA VAL A 80 5.60 7.02 7.72
C VAL A 80 4.73 7.56 8.83
N VAL A 81 3.51 7.07 8.94
CA VAL A 81 2.56 7.45 9.99
C VAL A 81 2.38 6.28 10.93
N LYS A 82 2.63 6.53 12.20
CA LYS A 82 2.46 5.56 13.28
C LYS A 82 1.42 6.11 14.26
N ALA A 83 0.54 5.25 14.72
CA ALA A 83 -0.44 5.62 15.74
C ALA A 83 -0.88 4.41 16.56
N GLY A 84 -1.59 4.69 17.65
CA GLY A 84 -2.17 3.68 18.53
C GLY A 84 -2.13 4.07 20.00
N GLY A 85 -2.55 3.13 20.85
CA GLY A 85 -2.42 3.24 22.30
C GLY A 85 -1.03 2.86 22.79
N TYR A 86 -0.83 2.91 24.10
CA TYR A 86 0.48 2.75 24.74
C TYR A 86 1.20 1.45 24.33
N ASP A 87 0.50 0.31 24.30
CA ASP A 87 1.07 -1.01 23.99
C ASP A 87 0.75 -1.50 22.57
N MET A 88 -0.07 -0.75 21.83
CA MET A 88 -0.51 -1.09 20.47
C MET A 88 -0.14 0.02 19.49
N PHE A 89 1.09 0.52 19.60
CA PHE A 89 1.61 1.56 18.74
C PHE A 89 2.38 0.97 17.57
N GLY A 90 2.09 1.41 16.35
CA GLY A 90 2.76 0.89 15.16
C GLY A 90 2.43 1.66 13.89
N ILE A 91 3.01 1.22 12.78
CA ILE A 91 2.80 1.82 11.45
C ILE A 91 1.38 1.54 11.00
N ILE A 92 0.65 2.61 10.67
CA ILE A 92 -0.70 2.55 10.11
C ILE A 92 -0.74 3.00 8.65
N GLY A 93 0.26 3.78 8.21
CA GLY A 93 0.38 4.22 6.83
C GLY A 93 1.81 4.61 6.49
N GLU A 94 2.21 4.34 5.25
CA GLU A 94 3.53 4.63 4.74
C GLU A 94 3.45 4.91 3.24
N GLY A 95 4.21 5.87 2.73
CA GLY A 95 4.20 6.15 1.31
C GLY A 95 4.91 7.43 0.89
N ASN A 96 4.64 7.87 -0.33
CA ASN A 96 5.27 9.07 -0.87
C ASN A 96 4.29 10.23 -0.96
N ILE A 97 4.72 11.40 -0.51
CA ILE A 97 3.93 12.63 -0.56
C ILE A 97 3.64 13.01 -2.01
N THR A 98 2.38 13.23 -2.31
CA THR A 98 1.90 13.64 -3.65
C THR A 98 1.45 15.09 -3.69
N LYS A 99 0.97 15.60 -2.55
CA LYS A 99 0.53 16.99 -2.41
C LYS A 99 0.79 17.48 -0.99
N VAL A 100 1.19 18.73 -0.87
CA VAL A 100 1.22 19.47 0.38
C VAL A 100 0.44 20.75 0.15
N SER A 101 -0.53 21.04 0.99
CA SER A 101 -1.35 22.25 0.91
C SER A 101 -1.31 22.94 2.26
N PRO A 102 -0.98 24.24 2.32
CA PRO A 102 -1.25 25.01 3.51
C PRO A 102 -2.76 25.11 3.67
N GLU A 103 -3.26 24.91 4.87
CA GLU A 103 -4.63 25.20 5.21
C GLU A 103 -4.78 26.66 5.63
N ALA A 104 -6.00 27.17 5.60
CA ALA A 104 -6.26 28.53 6.03
C ALA A 104 -5.91 28.68 7.50
N ARG A 105 -5.34 29.84 7.86
CA ARG A 105 -5.14 30.20 9.27
C ARG A 105 -6.49 30.56 9.88
N ASP A 106 -6.79 29.95 11.00
CA ASP A 106 -7.91 30.34 11.84
C ASP A 106 -7.33 30.91 13.15
N GLY A 107 -7.30 32.23 13.26
CA GLY A 107 -6.66 32.90 14.36
C GLY A 107 -5.13 32.68 14.40
N GLU A 108 -4.62 32.19 15.53
CA GLU A 108 -3.20 31.89 15.75
C GLU A 108 -2.81 30.49 15.24
N ASP A 109 -3.80 29.60 15.12
CA ASP A 109 -3.57 28.24 14.64
C ASP A 109 -3.44 28.18 13.12
N HIS A 110 -2.49 27.40 12.66
CA HIS A 110 -2.34 27.07 11.26
C HIS A 110 -1.97 25.59 11.12
N SER A 111 -2.40 25.00 10.01
CA SER A 111 -2.11 23.60 9.70
C SER A 111 -1.61 23.46 8.27
N ILE A 112 -0.97 22.32 8.03
CA ILE A 112 -0.66 21.86 6.68
C ILE A 112 -1.36 20.53 6.44
N SER A 113 -1.91 20.37 5.24
CA SER A 113 -2.50 19.12 4.79
C SER A 113 -1.52 18.38 3.88
N ILE A 114 -1.21 17.14 4.22
CA ILE A 114 -0.23 16.30 3.55
C ILE A 114 -0.95 15.10 2.96
N THR A 115 -1.03 15.05 1.63
CA THR A 115 -1.60 13.90 0.92
C THR A 115 -0.46 13.00 0.43
N PHE A 116 -0.55 11.72 0.72
CA PHE A 116 0.41 10.71 0.30
C PHE A 116 -0.29 9.46 -0.25
N VAL A 117 0.42 8.69 -1.05
CA VAL A 117 -0.06 7.43 -1.62
C VAL A 117 0.66 6.30 -0.91
N ALA A 118 -0.12 5.36 -0.38
CA ALA A 118 0.41 4.18 0.29
C ALA A 118 1.27 3.36 -0.68
N GLY A 119 2.55 3.20 -0.34
CA GLY A 119 3.52 2.56 -1.21
C GLY A 119 3.79 3.35 -2.50
N LYS A 120 4.23 2.64 -3.52
CA LYS A 120 4.51 3.20 -4.85
C LYS A 120 3.45 2.78 -5.86
N ASP A 121 2.87 3.75 -6.56
CA ASP A 121 1.94 3.49 -7.67
C ASP A 121 2.69 2.91 -8.88
N TYR A 122 2.72 1.59 -8.98
CA TYR A 122 3.36 0.87 -10.09
C TYR A 122 2.53 0.87 -11.38
N SER A 123 1.28 1.33 -11.36
CA SER A 123 0.45 1.46 -12.57
C SER A 123 1.06 2.42 -13.59
N LYS A 124 1.88 3.36 -13.11
CA LYS A 124 2.61 4.34 -13.93
C LYS A 124 3.87 3.78 -14.59
N ASN A 125 4.34 2.61 -14.17
CA ASN A 125 5.53 1.98 -14.75
C ASN A 125 5.35 1.79 -16.26
N LYS A 126 6.41 2.13 -17.01
CA LYS A 126 6.42 1.97 -18.47
C LYS A 126 6.42 0.48 -18.83
N LYS A 127 5.92 0.17 -20.03
CA LYS A 127 6.04 -1.18 -20.59
C LYS A 127 7.50 -1.61 -20.67
N ILE A 128 7.77 -2.87 -20.31
CA ILE A 128 9.09 -3.48 -20.47
C ILE A 128 9.19 -4.16 -21.82
N TYR A 129 10.34 -4.02 -22.45
CA TYR A 129 10.64 -4.60 -23.75
C TYR A 129 11.99 -5.27 -23.76
N ASN A 130 12.13 -6.32 -24.54
CA ASN A 130 13.47 -6.76 -24.96
C ASN A 130 14.01 -5.75 -25.98
N THR A 131 15.10 -5.12 -25.63
CA THR A 131 15.77 -4.23 -26.58
C THR A 131 16.68 -5.07 -27.47
N TYR A 132 16.36 -5.12 -28.75
CA TYR A 132 17.19 -5.83 -29.73
C TYR A 132 18.24 -4.86 -30.30
N SER A 133 19.52 -5.15 -30.09
CA SER A 133 20.63 -4.36 -30.61
C SER A 133 20.92 -4.58 -32.11
N GLY A 134 20.19 -5.46 -32.76
CA GLY A 134 20.31 -5.80 -34.17
C GLY A 134 19.43 -4.99 -35.13
N ALA A 135 19.08 -3.77 -34.77
CA ALA A 135 18.30 -2.90 -35.65
C ALA A 135 19.14 -2.41 -36.83
N LYS A 136 18.55 -2.40 -38.03
CA LYS A 136 19.16 -1.88 -39.25
C LYS A 136 19.97 -0.61 -38.96
N THR A 137 21.25 -0.74 -39.08
CA THR A 137 22.18 0.40 -39.11
C THR A 137 21.97 1.13 -40.40
N VAL A 138 21.39 2.32 -40.38
CA VAL A 138 21.26 3.16 -41.56
C VAL A 138 22.51 4.04 -41.61
N LYS A 139 23.29 3.85 -42.66
CA LYS A 139 24.42 4.76 -42.95
C LYS A 139 23.88 5.98 -43.66
N HIS A 140 24.17 7.12 -43.17
CA HIS A 140 23.88 8.41 -43.78
C HIS A 140 25.19 9.03 -44.25
N SER A 141 25.16 9.66 -45.38
CA SER A 141 26.31 10.41 -45.91
C SER A 141 25.86 11.69 -46.58
N TYR A 142 26.60 12.74 -46.42
CA TYR A 142 26.46 13.94 -47.22
C TYR A 142 27.85 14.51 -47.60
N LYS A 143 27.93 15.15 -48.77
CA LYS A 143 29.14 15.86 -49.19
C LYS A 143 29.07 17.30 -48.77
N THR A 144 30.13 17.79 -48.13
CA THR A 144 30.27 19.21 -47.82
C THR A 144 30.61 20.02 -49.08
N SER A 145 30.40 21.31 -49.07
CA SER A 145 30.83 22.22 -50.16
C SER A 145 32.31 22.13 -50.50
N ALA A 146 33.13 21.70 -49.56
CA ALA A 146 34.59 21.44 -49.75
C ALA A 146 34.91 20.03 -50.32
N GLY A 147 33.88 19.26 -50.79
CA GLY A 147 34.03 17.93 -51.37
C GLY A 147 34.26 16.78 -50.39
N LYS A 148 34.32 17.03 -49.10
CA LYS A 148 34.51 16.01 -48.07
C LYS A 148 33.21 15.25 -47.76
N THR A 149 33.22 13.93 -47.83
CA THR A 149 32.09 13.12 -47.45
C THR A 149 32.10 12.85 -45.96
N ILE A 150 31.04 13.26 -45.27
CA ILE A 150 30.77 12.93 -43.86
C ILE A 150 29.77 11.78 -43.79
N THR A 151 30.16 10.71 -43.13
CA THR A 151 29.28 9.54 -42.90
C THR A 151 29.03 9.36 -41.42
N TRP A 152 27.76 9.11 -41.07
CA TRP A 152 27.37 8.71 -39.71
C TRP A 152 26.37 7.58 -39.77
N THR A 153 26.27 6.83 -38.69
CA THR A 153 25.37 5.68 -38.59
C THR A 153 24.33 5.93 -37.51
N THR A 154 23.07 5.75 -37.83
CA THR A 154 21.97 5.72 -36.84
C THR A 154 21.48 4.29 -36.64
N SER A 155 21.52 3.79 -35.41
CA SER A 155 20.92 2.51 -35.05
C SER A 155 19.56 2.75 -34.39
N LYS A 156 18.47 2.30 -35.02
CA LYS A 156 17.14 2.29 -34.39
C LYS A 156 17.05 1.08 -33.45
N LYS A 157 17.03 1.31 -32.16
CA LYS A 157 16.69 0.24 -31.19
C LYS A 157 15.23 -0.16 -31.40
N LYS A 158 14.96 -1.43 -31.69
CA LYS A 158 13.61 -1.96 -31.84
C LYS A 158 13.16 -2.57 -30.52
N ASN A 159 12.12 -2.01 -29.91
CA ASN A 159 11.50 -2.58 -28.72
C ASN A 159 10.60 -3.76 -29.12
N ILE A 160 10.87 -4.94 -28.62
CA ILE A 160 10.09 -6.15 -28.88
C ILE A 160 9.46 -6.60 -27.56
N ASN A 161 8.17 -6.95 -27.60
CA ASN A 161 7.49 -7.50 -26.43
C ASN A 161 8.21 -8.74 -25.89
N ILE A 162 8.33 -8.83 -24.58
CA ILE A 162 8.91 -10.00 -23.92
C ILE A 162 8.02 -11.20 -24.19
N ARG A 163 8.63 -12.28 -24.68
CA ARG A 163 7.97 -13.56 -24.95
C ARG A 163 8.50 -14.64 -24.02
N PHE A 164 7.59 -15.39 -23.47
CA PHE A 164 7.89 -16.56 -22.64
C PHE A 164 7.60 -17.82 -23.46
N LYS A 165 8.44 -18.84 -23.29
CA LYS A 165 8.35 -20.12 -24.02
C LYS A 165 7.05 -20.87 -23.67
N LYS A 166 6.64 -21.78 -24.53
CA LYS A 166 5.56 -22.75 -24.28
C LYS A 166 5.85 -23.53 -22.99
N GLY A 167 4.81 -23.79 -22.20
CA GLY A 167 4.92 -24.52 -20.95
C GLY A 167 5.40 -23.70 -19.74
N VAL A 168 5.59 -22.38 -19.85
CA VAL A 168 5.99 -21.53 -18.73
C VAL A 168 4.90 -21.46 -17.66
N LYS A 169 5.30 -21.46 -16.41
CA LYS A 169 4.40 -21.35 -15.25
C LYS A 169 4.13 -19.87 -14.90
N ALA A 170 2.92 -19.59 -14.42
CA ALA A 170 2.50 -18.25 -13.99
C ALA A 170 3.46 -17.59 -13.02
N LYS A 171 3.90 -18.32 -11.98
CA LYS A 171 4.86 -17.84 -10.98
C LYS A 171 6.14 -17.30 -11.62
N THR A 172 6.69 -18.02 -12.59
CA THR A 172 7.93 -17.61 -13.30
C THR A 172 7.72 -16.34 -14.11
N ILE A 173 6.55 -16.19 -14.75
CA ILE A 173 6.21 -14.98 -15.51
C ILE A 173 6.11 -13.78 -14.56
N ILE A 174 5.34 -13.91 -13.46
CA ILE A 174 5.16 -12.86 -12.45
C ILE A 174 6.50 -12.41 -11.88
N GLN A 175 7.33 -13.34 -11.41
CA GLN A 175 8.64 -13.05 -10.84
C GLN A 175 9.57 -12.32 -11.81
N ARG A 176 9.56 -12.72 -13.09
CA ARG A 176 10.37 -12.04 -14.10
C ARG A 176 9.87 -10.62 -14.37
N ILE A 177 8.54 -10.44 -14.54
CA ILE A 177 7.95 -9.11 -14.75
C ILE A 177 8.26 -8.20 -13.57
N ALA A 178 8.03 -8.69 -12.34
CA ALA A 178 8.27 -7.95 -11.10
C ALA A 178 9.73 -7.48 -11.00
N ARG A 179 10.70 -8.39 -11.21
CA ARG A 179 12.12 -8.08 -11.18
C ARG A 179 12.53 -7.04 -12.22
N GLU A 180 12.09 -7.21 -13.49
CA GLU A 180 12.46 -6.31 -14.58
C GLU A 180 11.77 -4.94 -14.48
N SER A 181 10.67 -4.83 -13.77
CA SER A 181 9.94 -3.56 -13.56
C SER A 181 10.22 -2.91 -12.21
N GLY A 182 11.02 -3.55 -11.34
CA GLY A 182 11.28 -3.06 -9.99
C GLY A 182 10.04 -3.03 -9.11
N ILE A 183 9.12 -3.99 -9.30
CA ILE A 183 7.92 -4.16 -8.47
C ILE A 183 8.25 -5.15 -7.35
N PRO A 184 8.36 -4.72 -6.07
CA PRO A 184 8.57 -5.63 -4.97
C PRO A 184 7.29 -6.42 -4.71
N ILE A 185 7.41 -7.72 -4.52
CA ILE A 185 6.32 -8.60 -4.13
C ILE A 185 6.75 -9.29 -2.84
N ALA A 186 6.17 -8.89 -1.72
CA ALA A 186 6.49 -9.44 -0.41
C ALA A 186 5.98 -10.88 -0.25
N VAL A 187 4.78 -11.15 -0.77
CA VAL A 187 4.17 -12.48 -0.70
C VAL A 187 3.65 -12.89 -2.09
N LEU A 188 4.00 -14.09 -2.52
CA LEU A 188 3.55 -14.65 -3.79
C LEU A 188 3.02 -16.08 -3.61
N HIS A 189 1.73 -16.17 -3.34
CA HIS A 189 0.98 -17.43 -3.28
C HIS A 189 -0.07 -17.45 -4.39
N LEU A 190 0.00 -18.45 -5.24
CA LEU A 190 -0.96 -18.69 -6.31
C LEU A 190 -1.83 -19.88 -5.97
N LYS A 191 -3.16 -19.73 -6.00
CA LYS A 191 -4.11 -20.84 -5.81
C LYS A 191 -3.85 -21.95 -6.82
N LYS A 192 -3.60 -21.57 -8.09
CA LYS A 192 -3.18 -22.48 -9.17
C LYS A 192 -1.97 -21.86 -9.88
N ASN A 193 -0.84 -22.54 -9.87
CA ASN A 193 0.32 -22.11 -10.67
C ASN A 193 0.12 -22.54 -12.12
N LYS A 194 -0.75 -21.81 -12.85
CA LYS A 194 -1.18 -22.11 -14.21
C LYS A 194 0.00 -22.25 -15.17
N VAL A 195 -0.07 -23.24 -16.05
CA VAL A 195 0.91 -23.47 -17.13
C VAL A 195 0.36 -22.88 -18.44
N TYR A 196 1.11 -21.98 -19.05
CA TYR A 196 0.76 -21.37 -20.34
C TYR A 196 1.25 -22.27 -21.48
N LYS A 197 0.40 -23.19 -21.95
CA LYS A 197 0.72 -24.21 -22.99
C LYS A 197 1.25 -23.59 -24.29
N HIS A 198 0.76 -22.43 -24.68
CA HIS A 198 1.18 -21.73 -25.91
C HIS A 198 2.23 -20.61 -25.64
N GLY A 199 2.74 -20.51 -24.40
CA GLY A 199 3.59 -19.41 -23.98
C GLY A 199 2.79 -18.16 -23.59
N TYR A 200 3.50 -17.09 -23.29
CA TYR A 200 2.90 -15.81 -22.91
C TYR A 200 3.67 -14.66 -23.54
N THR A 201 2.96 -13.65 -24.04
CA THR A 201 3.58 -12.41 -24.57
C THR A 201 3.16 -11.23 -23.73
N LEU A 202 4.11 -10.49 -23.20
CA LEU A 202 3.87 -9.30 -22.38
C LEU A 202 3.46 -8.13 -23.27
N THR A 203 2.16 -7.84 -23.36
CA THR A 203 1.60 -6.74 -24.15
C THR A 203 1.13 -5.56 -23.29
N LYS A 204 0.84 -5.81 -22.03
CA LYS A 204 0.34 -4.83 -21.04
C LYS A 204 1.49 -4.17 -20.29
N LYS A 205 1.19 -3.09 -19.55
CA LYS A 205 2.09 -2.57 -18.51
C LYS A 205 2.35 -3.64 -17.46
N PRO A 206 3.52 -3.58 -16.74
CA PRO A 206 3.94 -4.64 -15.81
C PRO A 206 2.89 -5.01 -14.76
N GLU A 207 2.40 -4.04 -14.00
CA GLU A 207 1.39 -4.27 -12.97
C GLU A 207 0.10 -4.85 -13.53
N ALA A 208 -0.42 -4.28 -14.62
CA ALA A 208 -1.63 -4.78 -15.26
C ALA A 208 -1.47 -6.22 -15.81
N ALA A 209 -0.25 -6.59 -16.21
CA ALA A 209 0.06 -7.96 -16.64
C ALA A 209 0.10 -8.90 -15.43
N ILE A 210 0.74 -8.50 -14.34
CA ILE A 210 0.78 -9.27 -13.08
C ILE A 210 -0.65 -9.49 -12.57
N LYS A 211 -1.48 -8.44 -12.47
CA LYS A 211 -2.89 -8.53 -12.04
C LYS A 211 -3.69 -9.52 -12.90
N ALA A 212 -3.52 -9.46 -14.22
CA ALA A 212 -4.20 -10.38 -15.14
C ALA A 212 -3.79 -11.84 -14.91
N ILE A 213 -2.49 -12.12 -14.72
CA ILE A 213 -1.98 -13.46 -14.47
C ILE A 213 -2.43 -13.97 -13.09
N VAL A 214 -2.40 -13.12 -12.07
CA VAL A 214 -2.85 -13.43 -10.70
C VAL A 214 -4.33 -13.82 -10.71
N LYS A 215 -5.18 -13.03 -11.38
CA LYS A 215 -6.60 -13.34 -11.58
C LYS A 215 -6.80 -14.69 -12.30
N ASP A 216 -6.03 -14.96 -13.33
CA ASP A 216 -6.03 -16.20 -14.09
C ASP A 216 -5.65 -17.44 -13.24
N CYS A 217 -4.89 -17.19 -12.16
CA CYS A 217 -4.49 -18.19 -11.18
C CYS A 217 -5.47 -18.36 -10.01
N GLY A 218 -6.56 -17.58 -9.98
CA GLY A 218 -7.55 -17.57 -8.90
C GLY A 218 -7.03 -16.95 -7.60
N SER A 219 -6.05 -16.05 -7.71
CA SER A 219 -5.48 -15.31 -6.58
C SER A 219 -5.84 -13.83 -6.65
N LYS A 220 -5.64 -13.10 -5.55
CA LYS A 220 -5.87 -11.66 -5.42
C LYS A 220 -4.54 -10.92 -5.39
N PHE A 221 -4.50 -9.76 -6.01
CA PHE A 221 -3.38 -8.82 -5.96
C PHE A 221 -3.81 -7.65 -5.08
N GLN A 222 -3.04 -7.36 -4.05
CA GLN A 222 -3.38 -6.35 -3.05
C GLN A 222 -2.18 -5.48 -2.72
N TYR A 223 -2.43 -4.21 -2.46
CA TYR A 223 -1.51 -3.33 -1.75
C TYR A 223 -1.82 -3.44 -0.25
N ARG A 224 -0.82 -3.69 0.57
CA ARG A 224 -0.93 -3.76 2.02
C ARG A 224 0.13 -2.85 2.63
N ILE A 225 -0.30 -1.70 3.14
CA ILE A 225 0.58 -0.62 3.60
C ILE A 225 1.53 -0.24 2.45
N ASP A 226 2.80 -0.62 2.46
CA ASP A 226 3.79 -0.37 1.39
C ASP A 226 4.08 -1.60 0.52
N ASP A 227 3.59 -2.77 0.90
CA ASP A 227 3.87 -4.04 0.26
C ASP A 227 2.85 -4.44 -0.81
N ILE A 228 3.31 -5.20 -1.80
CA ILE A 228 2.44 -5.94 -2.71
C ILE A 228 2.36 -7.40 -2.26
N VAL A 229 1.12 -7.82 -2.03
CA VAL A 229 0.77 -9.17 -1.60
C VAL A 229 -0.07 -9.84 -2.68
N ILE A 230 0.33 -11.04 -3.05
CA ILE A 230 -0.43 -11.92 -3.96
C ILE A 230 -0.76 -13.17 -3.17
N ASP A 231 -2.04 -13.36 -2.85
CA ASP A 231 -2.51 -14.47 -2.04
C ASP A 231 -3.92 -14.91 -2.45
N TYR A 232 -4.44 -15.96 -1.80
CA TYR A 232 -5.79 -16.49 -2.02
C TYR A 232 -6.44 -16.88 -0.68
N ASP A 233 -7.76 -16.82 -0.64
CA ASP A 233 -8.57 -16.87 0.59
C ASP A 233 -8.33 -18.12 1.48
N GLU A 234 -7.87 -19.24 0.92
CA GLU A 234 -7.62 -20.47 1.68
C GLU A 234 -6.31 -20.46 2.49
N LYS A 235 -5.43 -19.44 2.30
CA LYS A 235 -4.17 -19.28 3.04
C LYS A 235 -4.19 -18.16 4.08
N LEU A 236 -5.30 -17.98 4.73
CA LEU A 236 -5.55 -16.89 5.69
C LEU A 236 -4.60 -16.89 6.91
N LYS A 237 -3.91 -17.99 7.18
CA LYS A 237 -3.00 -18.09 8.35
C LYS A 237 -1.84 -17.10 8.35
N LEU A 238 -1.44 -16.58 7.19
CA LEU A 238 -0.31 -15.65 7.07
C LEU A 238 -0.58 -14.27 7.66
N TRP A 239 -1.84 -13.86 7.65
CA TRP A 239 -2.27 -12.55 8.11
C TRP A 239 -3.11 -12.62 9.38
N GLN A 240 -3.11 -13.78 10.04
CA GLN A 240 -3.78 -13.96 11.31
C GLN A 240 -3.04 -13.13 12.35
N THR A 241 -3.73 -12.12 12.84
CA THR A 241 -3.33 -11.39 14.04
C THR A 241 -3.83 -12.16 15.26
N HIS A 242 -3.17 -11.97 16.39
CA HIS A 242 -3.62 -12.58 17.64
C HIS A 242 -4.74 -11.77 18.33
N LEU A 243 -5.43 -10.91 17.60
CA LEU A 243 -6.51 -10.09 18.16
C LEU A 243 -7.74 -10.93 18.45
N TYR A 244 -8.27 -10.74 19.63
CA TYR A 244 -9.53 -11.29 20.11
C TYR A 244 -10.37 -10.13 20.65
N LEU A 245 -11.31 -9.67 19.83
CA LEU A 245 -12.04 -8.42 20.09
C LEU A 245 -13.38 -8.68 20.78
N THR A 246 -13.60 -7.98 21.89
CA THR A 246 -14.84 -7.94 22.65
C THR A 246 -15.19 -6.49 22.98
N LEU A 247 -16.43 -6.22 23.43
CA LEU A 247 -16.81 -4.90 23.94
C LEU A 247 -16.02 -4.48 25.21
N LYS A 248 -15.47 -5.45 25.94
CA LYS A 248 -14.62 -5.20 27.10
C LYS A 248 -13.16 -4.97 26.71
N ASP A 249 -12.80 -5.38 25.50
CA ASP A 249 -11.42 -5.37 25.03
C ASP A 249 -11.37 -5.16 23.52
N GLY A 250 -11.15 -3.93 23.12
CA GLY A 250 -10.82 -3.50 21.77
C GLY A 250 -11.97 -3.07 20.88
N LEU A 251 -13.20 -3.51 21.06
CA LEU A 251 -14.35 -3.01 20.29
C LEU A 251 -14.88 -1.71 20.89
N VAL A 252 -15.19 -0.74 20.04
CA VAL A 252 -15.85 0.51 20.42
C VAL A 252 -17.37 0.32 20.52
N ASN A 253 -17.92 -0.47 19.60
CA ASN A 253 -19.37 -0.76 19.54
C ASN A 253 -19.64 -2.17 19.05
N MET A 254 -20.90 -2.58 19.07
CA MET A 254 -21.34 -3.86 18.50
C MET A 254 -21.14 -3.88 16.99
N PRO A 255 -20.58 -4.96 16.43
CA PRO A 255 -20.50 -5.14 14.98
C PRO A 255 -21.88 -5.10 14.33
N THR A 256 -21.97 -4.41 13.19
CA THR A 256 -23.20 -4.29 12.40
C THR A 256 -23.06 -5.04 11.08
N ILE A 257 -24.14 -5.70 10.67
CA ILE A 257 -24.18 -6.40 9.39
C ILE A 257 -24.45 -5.42 8.26
N ASN A 258 -23.70 -5.59 7.16
CA ASN A 258 -23.93 -4.90 5.89
C ASN A 258 -24.55 -5.93 4.94
N ASP A 259 -25.85 -5.92 4.84
CA ASP A 259 -26.60 -6.81 3.95
C ASP A 259 -26.90 -6.06 2.64
N GLU A 260 -26.28 -6.50 1.55
CA GLU A 260 -26.57 -5.99 0.21
C GLU A 260 -27.13 -7.14 -0.61
N ASP A 261 -28.30 -6.93 -1.21
CA ASP A 261 -28.99 -7.91 -2.05
C ASP A 261 -28.05 -8.56 -3.07
N GLY A 262 -27.96 -9.89 -3.02
CA GLY A 262 -27.19 -10.70 -3.96
C GLY A 262 -25.67 -10.75 -3.71
N LYS A 263 -25.15 -10.15 -2.64
CA LYS A 263 -23.75 -10.24 -2.23
C LYS A 263 -23.59 -11.04 -0.94
N LYS A 264 -22.38 -11.59 -0.73
CA LYS A 264 -22.03 -12.20 0.56
C LYS A 264 -22.05 -11.11 1.62
N ALA A 265 -22.81 -11.34 2.69
CA ALA A 265 -22.91 -10.41 3.81
C ALA A 265 -21.52 -10.06 4.37
N THR A 266 -21.31 -8.80 4.62
CA THR A 266 -20.12 -8.27 5.32
C THR A 266 -20.54 -7.62 6.62
N TRP A 267 -19.58 -7.28 7.46
CA TRP A 267 -19.82 -6.65 8.74
C TRP A 267 -18.95 -5.41 8.87
N THR A 268 -19.48 -4.39 9.52
CA THR A 268 -18.71 -3.25 9.99
C THR A 268 -18.28 -3.51 11.43
N VAL A 269 -16.98 -3.46 11.67
CA VAL A 269 -16.36 -3.61 12.99
C VAL A 269 -15.57 -2.33 13.29
N VAL A 270 -15.85 -1.71 14.44
CA VAL A 270 -15.13 -0.52 14.91
C VAL A 270 -14.36 -0.88 16.17
N THR A 271 -13.04 -0.64 16.11
CA THR A 271 -12.11 -0.89 17.22
C THR A 271 -11.42 0.41 17.63
N TYR A 272 -10.81 0.45 18.80
CA TYR A 272 -9.77 1.45 19.04
C TYR A 272 -8.69 1.34 17.98
N LEU A 273 -8.00 2.45 17.70
CA LEU A 273 -7.00 2.47 16.63
C LEU A 273 -5.94 1.39 16.85
N ASN A 274 -5.83 0.49 15.89
CA ASN A 274 -5.01 -0.70 16.01
C ASN A 274 -4.18 -0.92 14.74
N PRO A 275 -2.85 -0.78 14.81
CA PRO A 275 -1.97 -0.94 13.64
C PRO A 275 -1.93 -2.37 13.09
N LEU A 276 -2.40 -3.38 13.84
CA LEU A 276 -2.50 -4.75 13.34
C LEU A 276 -3.68 -4.96 12.38
N VAL A 277 -4.62 -4.02 12.34
CA VAL A 277 -5.77 -4.05 11.44
C VAL A 277 -5.39 -3.39 10.12
N ALA A 278 -5.24 -4.19 9.09
CA ALA A 278 -5.01 -3.76 7.71
C ALA A 278 -5.76 -4.70 6.76
N ASN A 279 -5.87 -4.35 5.48
CA ASN A 279 -6.53 -5.24 4.52
C ASN A 279 -5.90 -6.64 4.52
N GLY A 280 -6.75 -7.66 4.52
CA GLY A 280 -6.35 -9.06 4.62
C GLY A 280 -6.04 -9.54 6.04
N SER A 281 -5.98 -8.68 7.06
CA SER A 281 -5.82 -9.11 8.46
C SER A 281 -6.95 -10.02 8.88
N VAL A 282 -6.63 -11.06 9.64
CA VAL A 282 -7.59 -12.04 10.16
C VAL A 282 -7.53 -12.03 11.69
N PHE A 283 -8.69 -11.86 12.32
CA PHE A 283 -8.83 -11.83 13.78
C PHE A 283 -10.20 -12.37 14.22
N TYR A 284 -10.34 -12.63 15.51
CA TYR A 284 -11.59 -13.15 16.07
C TYR A 284 -12.42 -12.00 16.65
N VAL A 285 -13.72 -11.98 16.34
CA VAL A 285 -14.72 -11.08 16.92
C VAL A 285 -15.72 -11.89 17.72
N ALA A 286 -15.77 -11.62 19.03
CA ALA A 286 -16.59 -12.39 19.97
C ALA A 286 -18.07 -11.94 19.99
N GLU A 287 -18.32 -10.68 19.69
CA GLU A 287 -19.66 -10.08 19.74
C GLU A 287 -20.38 -10.22 18.39
N ASN A 288 -21.64 -10.58 18.38
CA ASN A 288 -22.52 -10.77 17.22
C ASN A 288 -22.01 -11.78 16.18
N ILE A 289 -20.72 -11.72 15.81
CA ILE A 289 -20.13 -12.53 14.73
C ILE A 289 -19.69 -13.90 15.25
N LYS A 290 -19.04 -13.95 16.42
CA LYS A 290 -18.51 -15.15 17.09
C LYS A 290 -17.65 -16.03 16.18
N SER A 291 -16.84 -15.42 15.33
CA SER A 291 -16.04 -16.10 14.31
C SER A 291 -14.76 -15.34 14.00
N LEU A 292 -13.87 -16.00 13.26
CA LEU A 292 -12.76 -15.36 12.57
C LEU A 292 -13.33 -14.51 11.42
N VAL A 293 -12.80 -13.31 11.29
CA VAL A 293 -13.12 -12.39 10.21
C VAL A 293 -11.86 -11.97 9.46
N ARG A 294 -12.02 -11.63 8.19
CA ARG A 294 -10.99 -11.08 7.33
C ARG A 294 -11.35 -9.65 6.94
N VAL A 295 -10.42 -8.74 7.12
CA VAL A 295 -10.58 -7.34 6.72
C VAL A 295 -10.54 -7.21 5.20
N LYS A 296 -11.55 -6.56 4.63
CA LYS A 296 -11.62 -6.15 3.22
C LYS A 296 -11.13 -4.73 3.03
N ASN A 297 -11.72 -3.81 3.79
CA ASN A 297 -11.39 -2.40 3.79
C ASN A 297 -11.23 -1.92 5.23
N TYR A 298 -10.40 -0.92 5.44
CA TYR A 298 -10.24 -0.31 6.75
C TYR A 298 -9.97 1.19 6.61
N THR A 299 -10.30 1.91 7.66
CA THR A 299 -9.96 3.32 7.86
C THR A 299 -9.54 3.53 9.31
N HIS A 300 -8.34 4.04 9.51
CA HIS A 300 -7.85 4.54 10.78
C HIS A 300 -8.15 6.03 10.85
N SER A 301 -8.95 6.46 11.83
CA SER A 301 -9.18 7.86 12.16
C SER A 301 -8.20 8.28 13.25
N LEU A 302 -7.38 9.27 12.95
CA LEU A 302 -6.49 9.89 13.95
C LEU A 302 -7.24 10.84 14.88
N ASP A 303 -8.37 11.36 14.42
CA ASP A 303 -9.21 12.28 15.19
C ASP A 303 -9.90 11.54 16.34
N ASP A 304 -10.50 10.40 16.05
CA ASP A 304 -11.24 9.60 17.03
C ASP A 304 -10.39 8.51 17.69
N MET A 305 -9.17 8.30 17.22
CA MET A 305 -8.30 7.17 17.61
C MET A 305 -9.01 5.82 17.47
N GLN A 306 -9.68 5.63 16.35
CA GLN A 306 -10.46 4.43 16.04
C GLN A 306 -10.06 3.84 14.69
N THR A 307 -10.34 2.55 14.55
CA THR A 307 -10.25 1.84 13.28
C THR A 307 -11.63 1.28 12.93
N SER A 308 -12.19 1.74 11.83
CA SER A 308 -13.38 1.16 11.23
C SER A 308 -12.96 0.19 10.12
N CYS A 309 -13.51 -1.01 10.10
CA CYS A 309 -13.21 -1.97 9.03
C CYS A 309 -14.44 -2.75 8.57
N GLU A 310 -14.51 -2.94 7.25
CA GLU A 310 -15.42 -3.88 6.64
C GLU A 310 -14.77 -5.26 6.63
N VAL A 311 -15.46 -6.25 7.19
CA VAL A 311 -14.95 -7.60 7.32
C VAL A 311 -15.89 -8.65 6.73
N GLU A 312 -15.35 -9.77 6.30
CA GLU A 312 -16.11 -10.96 5.92
C GLU A 312 -15.76 -12.13 6.85
N MET A 313 -16.76 -12.98 7.15
CA MET A 313 -16.50 -14.21 7.89
C MET A 313 -15.66 -15.18 7.05
N VAL A 314 -14.74 -15.87 7.74
CA VAL A 314 -13.80 -16.83 7.16
C VAL A 314 -14.25 -18.26 7.37
#